data_a5a6890d6a99f720f22937ad52b52f21
#
_entry.id   a5a6890d6a99f720f22937ad52b52f21
#
_cell.length_a   1.000
_cell.length_b   1.000
_cell.length_c   1.000
_cell.angle_alpha   90.00
_cell.angle_beta   90.00
_cell.angle_gamma   90.00
#
_symmetry.space_group_name_H-M   'P 1'
#
loop_
_entity.id
_entity.type
_entity.pdbx_description
1 polymer ?
#
loop_
_entity_poly.entity_id
_entity_poly.type
_entity_poly.pdbx_seq_one_letter_code
_entity_poly.pdbx_strand_id
1 'polypeptide(L)'
;MKSWTNLSYANVATTSPAAHKASMKWSDALARGGAAEFDGEAEKNGMMPLRRAAARLLSCEVADVCVGSSATELLCSLAWAVSPSGGSNIVSTRAAFPSTVYPWSRVAEANGAEIRLADHDEALYTNPDD
;
A
#
# COMPACT_ATOMS: atom_id res chain seq x y z
N MET A 1 -30.37 14.61 -3.30
CA MET A 1 -29.28 13.63 -3.12
C MET A 1 -29.26 13.23 -1.67
N LYS A 2 -29.32 11.92 -1.36
CA LYS A 2 -29.12 11.45 0.02
C LYS A 2 -27.66 11.73 0.39
N SER A 3 -27.41 12.51 1.44
CA SER A 3 -26.08 12.64 2.02
C SER A 3 -25.76 11.36 2.79
N TRP A 4 -24.65 10.72 2.48
CA TRP A 4 -24.13 9.60 3.23
C TRP A 4 -22.70 9.93 3.68
N THR A 5 -22.31 9.39 4.83
CA THR A 5 -20.97 9.57 5.37
C THR A 5 -20.18 8.28 5.14
N ASN A 6 -19.07 8.39 4.41
CA ASN A 6 -18.18 7.26 4.22
C ASN A 6 -17.28 7.10 5.46
N LEU A 7 -17.38 5.99 6.14
CA LEU A 7 -16.51 5.64 7.28
C LEU A 7 -15.39 4.67 6.91
N SER A 8 -15.32 4.24 5.64
CA SER A 8 -14.36 3.25 5.15
C SER A 8 -13.23 3.89 4.33
N TYR A 9 -12.70 5.03 4.77
CA TYR A 9 -11.60 5.71 4.07
C TYR A 9 -10.30 4.89 4.01
N ALA A 10 -10.10 3.98 4.95
CA ALA A 10 -8.96 3.06 4.93
C ALA A 10 -9.01 2.07 3.76
N ASN A 11 -10.21 1.77 3.25
CA ASN A 11 -10.40 0.90 2.08
C ASN A 11 -10.33 1.71 0.79
N VAL A 12 -11.32 2.56 0.54
CA VAL A 12 -11.40 3.42 -0.66
C VAL A 12 -11.77 4.84 -0.25
N ALA A 13 -10.79 5.72 -0.29
CA ALA A 13 -11.00 7.14 -0.04
C ALA A 13 -11.31 7.89 -1.35
N THR A 14 -12.02 9.00 -1.23
CA THR A 14 -12.15 9.95 -2.33
C THR A 14 -10.81 10.65 -2.57
N THR A 15 -10.44 10.82 -3.83
CA THR A 15 -9.26 11.60 -4.18
C THR A 15 -9.45 13.06 -3.78
N SER A 16 -8.45 13.66 -3.12
CA SER A 16 -8.51 15.09 -2.79
C SER A 16 -8.56 15.94 -4.06
N PRO A 17 -9.22 17.11 -4.03
CA PRO A 17 -9.26 17.99 -5.21
C PRO A 17 -7.88 18.40 -5.73
N ALA A 18 -6.90 18.57 -4.83
CA ALA A 18 -5.53 18.89 -5.21
C ALA A 18 -4.84 17.73 -5.93
N ALA A 19 -4.98 16.49 -5.42
CA ALA A 19 -4.42 15.30 -6.05
C ALA A 19 -5.09 15.04 -7.40
N HIS A 20 -6.41 15.17 -7.49
CA HIS A 20 -7.14 15.02 -8.75
C HIS A 20 -6.63 16.03 -9.79
N LYS A 21 -6.53 17.31 -9.42
CA LYS A 21 -6.01 18.36 -10.33
C LYS A 21 -4.59 18.06 -10.81
N ALA A 22 -3.72 17.58 -9.93
CA ALA A 22 -2.34 17.22 -10.29
C ALA A 22 -2.30 16.04 -11.26
N SER A 23 -3.11 15.00 -11.03
CA SER A 23 -3.23 13.85 -11.93
C SER A 23 -3.73 14.22 -13.30
N MET A 24 -4.76 15.06 -13.37
CA MET A 24 -5.30 15.55 -14.66
C MET A 24 -4.27 16.38 -15.42
N LYS A 25 -3.56 17.29 -14.73
CA LYS A 25 -2.49 18.09 -15.35
C LYS A 25 -1.40 17.21 -15.97
N TRP A 26 -0.97 16.17 -15.24
CA TRP A 26 0.03 15.23 -15.73
C TRP A 26 -0.47 14.39 -16.92
N SER A 27 -1.68 13.86 -16.82
CA SER A 27 -2.33 13.13 -17.92
C SER A 27 -2.46 13.96 -19.19
N ASP A 28 -2.88 15.22 -19.06
CA ASP A 28 -2.99 16.17 -20.17
C ASP A 28 -1.62 16.50 -20.80
N ALA A 29 -0.58 16.63 -20.00
CA ALA A 29 0.77 16.88 -20.50
C ALA A 29 1.26 15.68 -21.33
N LEU A 30 1.13 14.45 -20.79
CA LEU A 30 1.47 13.23 -21.53
C LEU A 30 0.66 13.06 -22.82
N ALA A 31 -0.62 13.39 -22.80
CA ALA A 31 -1.47 13.29 -23.97
C ALA A 31 -1.07 14.26 -25.10
N ARG A 32 -0.51 15.42 -24.76
CA ARG A 32 -0.03 16.42 -25.73
C ARG A 32 1.40 16.20 -26.17
N GLY A 33 2.30 15.94 -25.22
CA GLY A 33 3.75 15.92 -25.44
C GLY A 33 4.36 14.52 -25.49
N GLY A 34 3.65 13.50 -25.00
CA GLY A 34 4.14 12.11 -24.97
C GLY A 34 5.51 11.99 -24.32
N ALA A 35 6.46 11.39 -25.02
CA ALA A 35 7.82 11.17 -24.51
C ALA A 35 8.59 12.45 -24.23
N ALA A 36 8.23 13.58 -24.83
CA ALA A 36 8.88 14.87 -24.55
C ALA A 36 8.59 15.40 -23.14
N GLU A 37 7.44 15.00 -22.55
CA GLU A 37 7.07 15.33 -21.17
C GLU A 37 7.69 14.36 -20.16
N PHE A 38 8.11 13.18 -20.61
CA PHE A 38 8.73 12.14 -19.79
C PHE A 38 10.21 12.02 -20.15
N ASP A 39 10.94 13.10 -19.92
CA ASP A 39 12.39 13.14 -20.11
C ASP A 39 13.16 12.43 -18.98
N GLY A 40 14.48 12.31 -19.13
CA GLY A 40 15.32 11.62 -18.13
C GLY A 40 15.27 12.27 -16.73
N GLU A 41 14.96 13.56 -16.61
CA GLU A 41 14.79 14.25 -15.34
C GLU A 41 13.45 13.90 -14.71
N ALA A 42 12.36 13.88 -15.49
CA ALA A 42 11.04 13.44 -15.03
C ALA A 42 11.05 11.98 -14.60
N GLU A 43 11.72 11.10 -15.35
CA GLU A 43 11.91 9.69 -15.00
C GLU A 43 12.66 9.54 -13.68
N LYS A 44 13.80 10.20 -13.53
CA LYS A 44 14.63 10.13 -12.33
C LYS A 44 13.94 10.67 -11.08
N ASN A 45 13.14 11.71 -11.21
CA ASN A 45 12.55 12.44 -10.11
C ASN A 45 11.03 12.20 -9.94
N GLY A 46 10.41 11.39 -10.79
CA GLY A 46 8.95 11.23 -10.83
C GLY A 46 8.30 10.90 -9.50
N MET A 47 8.93 10.08 -8.66
CA MET A 47 8.42 9.71 -7.35
C MET A 47 9.01 10.55 -6.19
N MET A 48 9.99 11.42 -6.45
CA MET A 48 10.68 12.19 -5.40
C MET A 48 9.78 13.14 -4.64
N PRO A 49 8.85 13.89 -5.26
CA PRO A 49 7.92 14.75 -4.52
C PRO A 49 7.04 13.96 -3.54
N LEU A 50 6.57 12.79 -3.96
CA LEU A 50 5.75 11.90 -3.12
C LEU A 50 6.56 11.31 -1.97
N ARG A 51 7.77 10.81 -2.24
CA ARG A 51 8.69 10.30 -1.22
C ARG A 51 9.01 11.35 -0.16
N ARG A 52 9.31 12.60 -0.57
CA ARG A 52 9.55 13.72 0.35
C ARG A 52 8.32 14.07 1.19
N ALA A 53 7.12 14.04 0.60
CA ALA A 53 5.89 14.28 1.33
C ALA A 53 5.61 13.18 2.36
N ALA A 54 5.78 11.92 1.98
CA ALA A 54 5.63 10.77 2.86
C ALA A 54 6.68 10.78 4.00
N ALA A 55 7.94 11.05 3.70
CA ALA A 55 9.00 11.15 4.70
C ALA A 55 8.69 12.20 5.78
N ARG A 56 8.19 13.38 5.37
CA ARG A 56 7.73 14.41 6.33
C ARG A 56 6.57 13.92 7.19
N LEU A 57 5.59 13.23 6.59
CA LEU A 57 4.43 12.71 7.32
C LEU A 57 4.83 11.63 8.32
N LEU A 58 5.77 10.77 7.94
CA LEU A 58 6.23 9.65 8.75
C LEU A 58 7.39 10.00 9.70
N SER A 59 7.92 11.22 9.61
CA SER A 59 9.09 11.68 10.39
C SER A 59 10.31 10.78 10.20
N CYS A 60 10.61 10.42 8.95
CA CYS A 60 11.76 9.60 8.57
C CYS A 60 12.55 10.23 7.41
N GLU A 61 13.69 9.66 7.05
CA GLU A 61 14.49 10.10 5.90
C GLU A 61 13.83 9.71 4.58
N VAL A 62 14.07 10.49 3.54
CA VAL A 62 13.53 10.21 2.18
C VAL A 62 14.06 8.87 1.64
N ALA A 63 15.26 8.47 2.06
CA ALA A 63 15.87 7.19 1.69
C ALA A 63 15.09 5.98 2.24
N ASP A 64 14.39 6.15 3.37
CA ASP A 64 13.62 5.10 4.03
C ASP A 64 12.21 4.91 3.42
N VAL A 65 11.85 5.75 2.44
CA VAL A 65 10.53 5.69 1.80
C VAL A 65 10.60 5.00 0.44
N CYS A 66 9.86 3.93 0.30
CA CYS A 66 9.57 3.28 -0.98
C CYS A 66 8.12 3.58 -1.40
N VAL A 67 7.91 3.78 -2.69
CA VAL A 67 6.58 4.02 -3.28
C VAL A 67 6.31 2.96 -4.33
N GLY A 68 5.11 2.42 -4.31
CA GLY A 68 4.63 1.44 -5.29
C GLY A 68 3.20 1.72 -5.72
N SER A 69 2.69 0.93 -6.64
CA SER A 69 1.36 1.10 -7.22
C SER A 69 0.23 0.69 -6.26
N SER A 70 0.52 -0.21 -5.33
CA SER A 70 -0.45 -0.72 -4.36
C SER A 70 0.23 -1.29 -3.11
N ALA A 71 -0.52 -1.37 -2.00
CA ALA A 71 -0.07 -2.05 -0.79
C ALA A 71 0.26 -3.53 -1.06
N THR A 72 -0.52 -4.20 -1.91
CA THR A 72 -0.28 -5.61 -2.28
C THR A 72 1.07 -5.79 -2.96
N GLU A 73 1.41 -4.93 -3.93
CA GLU A 73 2.71 -4.97 -4.62
C GLU A 73 3.87 -4.80 -3.63
N LEU A 74 3.77 -3.80 -2.77
CA LEU A 74 4.82 -3.52 -1.78
C LEU A 74 4.95 -4.66 -0.77
N LEU A 75 3.84 -5.24 -0.30
CA LEU A 75 3.85 -6.38 0.61
C LEU A 75 4.42 -7.64 -0.05
N CYS A 76 4.13 -7.89 -1.33
CA CYS A 76 4.75 -8.98 -2.08
C CYS A 76 6.27 -8.78 -2.17
N SER A 77 6.71 -7.59 -2.54
CA SER A 77 8.13 -7.25 -2.63
C SER A 77 8.84 -7.38 -1.28
N LEU A 78 8.20 -6.92 -0.21
CA LEU A 78 8.71 -7.03 1.15
C LEU A 78 8.82 -8.49 1.61
N ALA A 79 7.80 -9.30 1.37
CA ALA A 79 7.80 -10.72 1.76
C ALA A 79 8.96 -11.48 1.10
N TRP A 80 9.21 -11.25 -0.19
CA TRP A 80 10.35 -11.83 -0.90
C TRP A 80 11.69 -11.27 -0.43
N ALA A 81 11.78 -9.98 -0.10
CA ALA A 81 13.00 -9.37 0.41
C ALA A 81 13.39 -9.88 1.81
N VAL A 82 12.42 -10.05 2.70
CA VAL A 82 12.61 -10.61 4.05
C VAL A 82 12.93 -12.10 3.97
N SER A 83 12.25 -12.82 3.08
CA SER A 83 12.48 -14.24 2.80
C SER A 83 12.68 -15.11 4.06
N PRO A 84 11.68 -15.22 4.95
CA PRO A 84 11.80 -15.97 6.19
C PRO A 84 12.21 -17.41 5.92
N SER A 85 13.21 -17.90 6.66
CA SER A 85 13.80 -19.23 6.47
C SER A 85 12.98 -20.33 7.15
N GLY A 86 13.26 -21.58 6.78
CA GLY A 86 12.70 -22.75 7.45
C GLY A 86 12.94 -22.73 8.96
N GLY A 87 11.92 -23.08 9.74
CA GLY A 87 11.92 -22.97 11.20
C GLY A 87 11.50 -21.61 11.75
N SER A 88 11.41 -20.55 10.90
CA SER A 88 10.78 -19.29 11.29
C SER A 88 9.27 -19.41 11.26
N ASN A 89 8.59 -18.47 11.94
CA ASN A 89 7.15 -18.31 11.80
C ASN A 89 6.76 -16.87 11.50
N ILE A 90 5.64 -16.73 10.81
CA ILE A 90 5.01 -15.45 10.44
C ILE A 90 3.66 -15.44 11.14
N VAL A 91 3.43 -14.44 11.98
CA VAL A 91 2.18 -14.31 12.74
C VAL A 91 1.27 -13.28 12.10
N SER A 92 0.02 -13.63 11.90
CA SER A 92 -1.04 -12.73 11.43
C SER A 92 -2.36 -13.07 12.12
N THR A 93 -3.46 -12.47 11.72
CA THR A 93 -4.80 -12.77 12.23
C THR A 93 -5.70 -13.35 11.16
N ARG A 94 -6.70 -14.16 11.55
CA ARG A 94 -7.68 -14.71 10.60
C ARG A 94 -8.56 -13.64 9.97
N ALA A 95 -8.74 -12.51 10.65
CA ALA A 95 -9.50 -11.37 10.14
C ALA A 95 -8.66 -10.42 9.27
N ALA A 96 -7.37 -10.72 9.05
CA ALA A 96 -6.50 -9.87 8.25
C ALA A 96 -6.96 -9.81 6.78
N PHE A 97 -6.82 -8.65 6.18
CA PHE A 97 -7.12 -8.49 4.76
C PHE A 97 -6.19 -9.39 3.92
N PRO A 98 -6.69 -10.07 2.89
CA PRO A 98 -5.92 -11.09 2.14
C PRO A 98 -4.55 -10.64 1.64
N SER A 99 -4.41 -9.38 1.19
CA SER A 99 -3.12 -8.85 0.70
C SER A 99 -2.04 -8.73 1.79
N THR A 100 -2.41 -8.79 3.07
CA THR A 100 -1.45 -8.78 4.19
C THR A 100 -1.00 -10.19 4.61
N VAL A 101 -1.63 -11.24 4.08
CA VAL A 101 -1.34 -12.65 4.44
C VAL A 101 -0.80 -13.43 3.24
N TYR A 102 -1.44 -13.37 2.09
CA TYR A 102 -1.08 -14.21 0.93
C TYR A 102 0.36 -14.05 0.43
N PRO A 103 0.96 -12.85 0.39
CA PRO A 103 2.36 -12.72 0.02
C PRO A 103 3.29 -13.56 0.93
N TRP A 104 3.03 -13.53 2.21
CA TRP A 104 3.80 -14.28 3.21
C TRP A 104 3.56 -15.79 3.13
N SER A 105 2.32 -16.22 2.87
CA SER A 105 1.98 -17.64 2.68
C SER A 105 2.78 -18.23 1.53
N ARG A 106 2.89 -17.51 0.41
CA ARG A 106 3.65 -17.96 -0.75
C ARG A 106 5.14 -18.11 -0.46
N VAL A 107 5.72 -17.16 0.25
CA VAL A 107 7.15 -17.19 0.60
C VAL A 107 7.42 -18.23 1.67
N ALA A 108 6.53 -18.36 2.65
CA ALA A 108 6.63 -19.40 3.69
C ALA A 108 6.61 -20.82 3.08
N GLU A 109 5.68 -21.08 2.15
CA GLU A 109 5.62 -22.34 1.41
C GLU A 109 6.92 -22.65 0.67
N ALA A 110 7.50 -21.64 0.00
CA ALA A 110 8.74 -21.80 -0.76
C ALA A 110 9.96 -22.07 0.13
N ASN A 111 9.99 -21.52 1.34
CA ASN A 111 11.15 -21.55 2.23
C ASN A 111 11.01 -22.48 3.43
N GLY A 112 9.87 -23.14 3.62
CA GLY A 112 9.61 -24.01 4.77
C GLY A 112 9.37 -23.25 6.08
N ALA A 113 8.95 -21.98 6.01
CA ALA A 113 8.50 -21.23 7.17
C ALA A 113 7.02 -21.53 7.48
N GLU A 114 6.57 -21.26 8.71
CA GLU A 114 5.20 -21.52 9.16
C GLU A 114 4.38 -20.23 9.21
N ILE A 115 3.13 -20.28 8.72
CA ILE A 115 2.15 -19.22 8.95
C ILE A 115 1.29 -19.57 10.16
N ARG A 116 1.24 -18.68 11.14
CA ARG A 116 0.39 -18.78 12.34
C ARG A 116 -0.64 -17.69 12.34
N LEU A 117 -1.91 -18.08 12.28
CA LEU A 117 -3.03 -17.15 12.29
C LEU A 117 -3.69 -17.18 13.69
N ALA A 118 -3.54 -16.09 14.42
CA ALA A 118 -4.26 -15.86 15.67
C ALA A 118 -5.77 -15.66 15.39
N ASP A 119 -6.59 -16.28 16.22
CA ASP A 119 -8.02 -16.01 16.21
C ASP A 119 -8.26 -14.61 16.81
N HIS A 120 -9.30 -13.94 16.33
CA HIS A 120 -9.79 -12.70 16.93
C HIS A 120 -10.91 -13.02 17.90
N ASP A 121 -11.00 -12.28 18.98
CA ASP A 121 -12.12 -12.36 19.91
C ASP A 121 -13.37 -11.76 19.24
N GLU A 122 -14.45 -12.54 19.15
CA GLU A 122 -15.73 -12.07 18.61
C GLU A 122 -16.27 -10.85 19.38
N ALA A 123 -15.87 -10.67 20.63
CA ALA A 123 -16.22 -9.50 21.44
C ALA A 123 -15.65 -8.17 20.91
N LEU A 124 -14.68 -8.19 19.98
CA LEU A 124 -14.20 -6.98 19.30
C LEU A 124 -15.11 -6.50 18.16
N TYR A 125 -16.03 -7.33 17.73
CA TYR A 125 -17.08 -6.98 16.76
C TYR A 125 -18.40 -6.81 17.51
N THR A 126 -18.58 -5.65 18.13
CA THR A 126 -19.93 -5.28 18.59
C THR A 126 -20.83 -5.11 17.37
N ASN A 127 -21.90 -5.87 17.30
CA ASN A 127 -22.95 -5.65 16.34
C ASN A 127 -23.50 -4.23 16.57
N PRO A 128 -23.51 -3.35 15.56
CA PRO A 128 -24.04 -1.99 15.74
C PRO A 128 -25.52 -1.95 16.07
N ASP A 129 -26.24 -3.08 16.02
CA ASP A 129 -27.64 -3.24 16.35
C ASP A 129 -27.87 -3.81 17.77
N ASP A 130 -26.83 -4.12 18.56
CA ASP A 130 -26.86 -4.46 19.98
C ASP A 130 -26.60 -3.19 20.82
#